data_714d572a76a98ad0d0d95ea71c7c0922
#
_entry.id   714d572a76a98ad0d0d95ea71c7c0922
#
_cell.length_a   1.000
_cell.length_b   1.000
_cell.length_c   1.000
_cell.angle_alpha   90.00
_cell.angle_beta   90.00
_cell.angle_gamma   90.00
#
_symmetry.space_group_name_H-M   'P 1'
#
loop_
_entity.id
_entity.type
_entity.pdbx_description
1 polymer ?
#
loop_
_entity_poly.entity_id
_entity_poly.type
_entity_poly.pdbx_seq_one_letter_code
_entity_poly.pdbx_strand_id
1 'polypeptide(L)'
;LKASKHDFDESLRIAPKLSKVNTRIDWNKSQKEIIGMIRGLSPKPGAWTVLKNGDNEIRMKILEAKKSKSLSTKKVGKFLINNGEIHIDNGVDFINCTYIQLENRKAMSAKELINGLKIYENSYVY
;
A
#
# COMPACT_ATOMS: atom_id res chain seq x y z
N LEU A 1 20.20 29.99 20.29
CA LEU A 1 20.11 29.71 20.52
C LEU A 1 20.07 29.44 20.29
N LYS A 2 20.17 29.27 20.20
CA LYS A 2 20.10 28.80 20.42
C LYS A 2 20.01 28.16 20.11
N ALA A 3 20.01 27.97 19.89
CA ALA A 3 19.97 27.35 20.00
C ALA A 3 19.80 26.73 19.79
N SER A 4 19.67 26.57 19.76
CA SER A 4 19.50 26.11 19.97
C SER A 4 19.13 25.62 19.84
N LYS A 5 19.01 25.36 19.85
CA LYS A 5 18.69 24.97 20.16
C LYS A 5 18.28 24.53 19.79
N HIS A 6 17.99 24.18 19.71
CA HIS A 6 17.57 23.95 19.85
C HIS A 6 17.29 23.64 19.32
N ASP A 7 17.37 23.43 19.24
CA ASP A 7 17.14 23.24 19.10
C ASP A 7 16.78 22.92 18.61
N PHE A 8 16.47 22.58 18.53
CA PHE A 8 16.14 22.41 18.46
C PHE A 8 15.89 22.09 17.91
N ASP A 9 15.96 22.01 17.82
CA ASP A 9 15.71 21.74 17.55
C ASP A 9 15.42 21.29 17.03
N GLU A 10 15.35 20.98 17.04
CA GLU A 10 15.09 20.59 16.87
C GLU A 10 14.55 20.25 16.36
N SER A 11 14.44 19.96 16.35
CA SER A 11 13.90 19.85 16.16
C SER A 11 13.37 19.82 15.57
N LEU A 12 12.81 19.48 15.52
CA LEU A 12 12.17 19.65 15.02
C LEU A 12 11.89 19.82 13.92
N ARG A 13 10.81 19.98 13.30
CA ARG A 13 10.97 20.31 11.96
C ARG A 13 11.11 19.18 10.98
N ILE A 14 10.72 18.20 11.26
CA ILE A 14 11.10 16.95 10.67
C ILE A 14 10.03 16.36 9.79
N ALA A 15 8.79 16.70 10.01
CA ALA A 15 7.64 16.12 9.32
C ALA A 15 7.73 16.08 7.79
N PRO A 16 8.16 17.11 7.10
CA PRO A 16 8.21 17.06 5.62
C PRO A 16 9.11 15.99 5.06
N LYS A 17 10.12 15.61 5.79
CA LYS A 17 11.07 14.62 5.32
C LYS A 17 10.54 13.19 5.43
N LEU A 18 9.60 12.99 6.31
CA LEU A 18 9.08 11.65 6.56
C LEU A 18 8.12 11.17 5.48
N SER A 19 7.41 12.09 4.85
CA SER A 19 6.29 11.73 4.03
C SER A 19 6.63 10.82 2.85
N LYS A 20 7.67 11.12 2.08
CA LYS A 20 7.95 10.33 0.89
C LYS A 20 8.60 8.99 1.18
N VAL A 21 9.47 8.96 2.17
CA VAL A 21 10.20 7.73 2.49
C VAL A 21 9.31 6.73 3.20
N ASN A 22 8.43 7.21 4.06
CA ASN A 22 7.66 6.35 4.94
C ASN A 22 6.26 6.03 4.44
N THR A 23 5.90 6.43 3.23
CA THR A 23 4.57 6.15 2.69
C THR A 23 4.54 4.93 1.77
N ARG A 24 5.70 4.38 1.44
CA ARG A 24 5.73 3.14 0.66
C ARG A 24 5.46 1.95 1.57
N ILE A 25 4.60 1.06 1.12
CA ILE A 25 4.22 -0.12 1.90
C ILE A 25 5.34 -1.15 1.89
N ASP A 26 5.70 -1.63 3.08
CA ASP A 26 6.65 -2.73 3.23
C ASP A 26 5.84 -4.00 3.48
N TRP A 27 5.76 -4.84 2.46
CA TRP A 27 4.93 -6.06 2.51
C TRP A 27 5.51 -7.15 3.40
N ASN A 28 6.71 -6.96 3.93
CA ASN A 28 7.31 -7.89 4.87
C ASN A 28 6.83 -7.67 6.31
N LYS A 29 6.07 -6.62 6.53
CA LYS A 29 5.53 -6.33 7.86
C LYS A 29 4.26 -7.14 8.12
N SER A 30 3.82 -7.14 9.38
CA SER A 30 2.61 -7.87 9.75
C SER A 30 1.38 -7.27 9.08
N GLN A 31 0.33 -8.09 8.97
CA GLN A 31 -0.96 -7.64 8.45
C GLN A 31 -1.48 -6.42 9.22
N LYS A 32 -1.37 -6.46 10.55
CA LYS A 32 -1.81 -5.37 11.40
C LYS A 32 -1.06 -4.08 11.12
N GLU A 33 0.24 -4.16 10.95
CA GLU A 33 1.08 -2.99 10.67
C GLU A 33 0.78 -2.40 9.30
N ILE A 34 0.61 -3.24 8.30
CA ILE A 34 0.31 -2.80 6.93
C ILE A 34 -1.05 -2.10 6.90
N ILE A 35 -2.07 -2.71 7.50
CA ILE A 35 -3.41 -2.12 7.53
C ILE A 35 -3.41 -0.82 8.32
N GLY A 36 -2.69 -0.78 9.44
CA GLY A 36 -2.57 0.43 10.25
C GLY A 36 -1.93 1.58 9.48
N MET A 37 -0.90 1.28 8.71
CA MET A 37 -0.25 2.28 7.87
C MET A 37 -1.20 2.81 6.80
N ILE A 38 -1.94 1.93 6.14
CA ILE A 38 -2.90 2.32 5.11
C ILE A 38 -3.95 3.25 5.70
N ARG A 39 -4.51 2.90 6.86
CA ARG A 39 -5.52 3.72 7.52
C ARG A 39 -4.96 5.06 7.98
N GLY A 40 -3.75 5.05 8.51
CA GLY A 40 -3.12 6.26 9.04
C GLY A 40 -2.75 7.27 7.97
N LEU A 41 -2.47 6.82 6.75
CA LEU A 41 -2.06 7.69 5.66
C LEU A 41 -3.19 8.06 4.70
N SER A 42 -4.32 7.38 4.78
CA SER A 42 -5.45 7.63 3.89
C SER A 42 -6.21 8.89 4.32
N PRO A 43 -6.72 9.68 3.39
CA PRO A 43 -6.55 9.60 1.93
C PRO A 43 -5.28 10.26 1.43
N LYS A 44 -4.63 11.05 2.23
CA LYS A 44 -3.41 11.76 1.85
C LYS A 44 -2.38 11.69 2.96
N PRO A 45 -1.12 11.44 2.62
CA PRO A 45 -0.59 11.25 1.27
C PRO A 45 -0.96 9.91 0.63
N GLY A 46 -1.41 8.94 1.42
CA GLY A 46 -1.79 7.61 0.96
C GLY A 46 -0.60 6.65 0.91
N ALA A 47 -0.78 5.45 1.46
CA ALA A 47 0.23 4.41 1.38
C ALA A 47 0.28 3.88 -0.05
N TRP A 48 1.46 3.68 -0.59
CA TRP A 48 1.60 3.29 -2.00
C TRP A 48 2.53 2.10 -2.18
N THR A 49 2.36 1.46 -3.32
CA THR A 49 3.21 0.35 -3.73
C THR A 49 3.28 0.37 -5.25
N VAL A 50 4.11 -0.50 -5.82
CA VAL A 50 4.20 -0.65 -7.27
C VAL A 50 3.59 -1.98 -7.66
N LEU A 51 2.63 -1.95 -8.59
CA LEU A 51 2.02 -3.15 -9.14
C LEU A 51 2.77 -3.52 -10.42
N LYS A 52 3.38 -4.69 -10.42
CA LYS A 52 3.99 -5.26 -11.62
C LYS A 52 2.95 -6.15 -12.28
N ASN A 53 2.36 -5.67 -13.36
CA ASN A 53 1.28 -6.35 -14.07
C ASN A 53 1.75 -6.69 -15.48
N GLY A 54 2.19 -7.90 -15.68
CA GLY A 54 2.86 -8.29 -16.91
C GLY A 54 4.14 -7.49 -17.06
N ASP A 55 4.26 -6.77 -18.17
CA ASP A 55 5.44 -5.93 -18.43
C ASP A 55 5.27 -4.50 -17.93
N ASN A 56 4.10 -4.18 -17.39
CA ASN A 56 3.79 -2.83 -16.93
C ASN A 56 4.03 -2.68 -15.44
N GLU A 57 4.57 -1.52 -15.05
CA GLU A 57 4.71 -1.15 -13.65
C GLU A 57 3.82 0.04 -13.38
N ILE A 58 2.91 -0.10 -12.45
CA ILE A 58 1.92 0.93 -12.14
C ILE A 58 2.02 1.29 -10.67
N ARG A 59 2.21 2.58 -10.41
CA ARG A 59 2.21 3.06 -9.02
C ARG A 59 0.79 3.08 -8.51
N MET A 60 0.58 2.49 -7.34
CA MET A 60 -0.75 2.28 -6.80
C MET A 60 -0.81 2.69 -5.35
N LYS A 61 -1.81 3.50 -5.00
CA LYS A 61 -2.10 3.82 -3.61
C LYS A 61 -3.19 2.90 -3.10
N ILE A 62 -3.06 2.46 -1.87
CA ILE A 62 -4.09 1.66 -1.23
C ILE A 62 -4.73 2.54 -0.17
N LEU A 63 -5.99 2.87 -0.35
CA LEU A 63 -6.69 3.81 0.50
C LEU A 63 -7.50 3.15 1.61
N GLU A 64 -7.88 1.89 1.40
CA GLU A 64 -8.66 1.15 2.37
C GLU A 64 -8.32 -0.33 2.28
N ALA A 65 -8.13 -0.96 3.42
CA ALA A 65 -7.79 -2.37 3.48
C ALA A 65 -8.35 -3.00 4.75
N LYS A 66 -8.55 -4.30 4.71
CA LYS A 66 -8.98 -5.05 5.88
C LYS A 66 -8.31 -6.42 5.92
N LYS A 67 -8.43 -7.07 7.06
CA LYS A 67 -7.85 -8.39 7.27
C LYS A 67 -8.51 -9.41 6.37
N SER A 68 -7.73 -10.36 5.90
CA SER A 68 -8.23 -11.48 5.14
C SER A 68 -7.78 -12.76 5.83
N LYS A 69 -8.64 -13.76 5.81
CA LYS A 69 -8.37 -15.05 6.46
C LYS A 69 -7.86 -16.11 5.51
N SER A 70 -7.57 -15.76 4.28
CA SER A 70 -7.05 -16.71 3.30
C SER A 70 -5.68 -17.20 3.71
N LEU A 71 -5.33 -18.41 3.29
CA LEU A 71 -4.01 -18.96 3.57
C LEU A 71 -2.97 -18.33 2.65
N SER A 72 -1.87 -17.91 3.23
CA SER A 72 -0.77 -17.30 2.49
C SER A 72 -0.14 -18.29 1.51
N THR A 73 0.30 -17.77 0.36
CA THR A 73 1.08 -18.54 -0.61
C THR A 73 2.57 -18.55 -0.24
N LYS A 74 2.94 -17.84 0.83
CA LYS A 74 4.33 -17.65 1.26
C LYS A 74 5.15 -16.83 0.27
N LYS A 75 4.49 -16.10 -0.61
CA LYS A 75 5.16 -15.23 -1.58
C LYS A 75 4.79 -13.78 -1.30
N VAL A 76 5.70 -13.07 -0.67
CA VAL A 76 5.48 -11.67 -0.32
C VAL A 76 5.21 -10.84 -1.58
N GLY A 77 4.11 -10.08 -1.56
CA GLY A 77 3.73 -9.23 -2.66
C GLY A 77 2.85 -9.88 -3.72
N LYS A 78 2.53 -11.17 -3.55
CA LYS A 78 1.66 -11.84 -4.53
C LYS A 78 0.30 -11.16 -4.58
N PHE A 79 -0.13 -10.81 -5.79
CA PHE A 79 -1.39 -10.10 -6.04
C PHE A 79 -2.41 -11.11 -6.55
N LEU A 80 -3.46 -11.32 -5.76
CA LEU A 80 -4.48 -12.32 -6.07
C LEU A 80 -5.85 -11.68 -6.18
N ILE A 81 -6.62 -12.16 -7.14
CA ILE A 81 -8.01 -11.72 -7.33
C ILE A 81 -8.92 -12.91 -7.06
N ASN A 82 -9.90 -12.71 -6.20
CA ASN A 82 -10.85 -13.75 -5.85
C ASN A 82 -12.21 -13.12 -5.56
N ASN A 83 -13.24 -13.55 -6.28
CA ASN A 83 -14.62 -13.07 -6.10
C ASN A 83 -14.76 -11.55 -6.12
N GLY A 84 -14.03 -10.89 -7.01
CA GLY A 84 -14.09 -9.44 -7.12
C GLY A 84 -13.30 -8.70 -6.05
N GLU A 85 -12.50 -9.42 -5.28
CA GLU A 85 -11.66 -8.84 -4.23
C GLU A 85 -10.18 -8.94 -4.58
N ILE A 86 -9.40 -8.00 -4.08
CA ILE A 86 -7.96 -7.97 -4.26
C ILE A 86 -7.30 -8.33 -2.95
N HIS A 87 -6.49 -9.37 -2.99
CA HIS A 87 -5.75 -9.84 -1.81
C HIS A 87 -4.25 -9.79 -2.13
N ILE A 88 -3.49 -9.20 -1.22
CA ILE A 88 -2.05 -9.12 -1.37
C ILE A 88 -1.40 -9.89 -0.22
N ASP A 89 -0.49 -10.77 -0.58
CA ASP A 89 0.18 -11.68 0.36
C ASP A 89 1.38 -11.00 1.01
N ASN A 90 1.46 -11.05 2.34
CA ASN A 90 2.63 -10.53 3.06
C ASN A 90 3.56 -11.65 3.54
N GLY A 91 3.37 -12.86 3.04
CA GLY A 91 4.17 -14.02 3.44
C GLY A 91 3.56 -14.83 4.57
N VAL A 92 2.61 -14.28 5.30
CA VAL A 92 1.96 -14.94 6.42
C VAL A 92 0.44 -14.91 6.27
N ASP A 93 -0.09 -13.75 5.91
CA ASP A 93 -1.53 -13.52 5.76
C ASP A 93 -1.80 -12.79 4.46
N PHE A 94 -3.06 -12.52 4.18
CA PHE A 94 -3.46 -11.67 3.08
C PHE A 94 -4.00 -10.34 3.59
N ILE A 95 -3.81 -9.30 2.81
CA ILE A 95 -4.42 -8.00 3.04
C ILE A 95 -5.45 -7.77 1.94
N ASN A 96 -6.72 -7.61 2.30
CA ASN A 96 -7.79 -7.35 1.36
C ASN A 96 -7.87 -5.85 1.09
N CYS A 97 -7.45 -5.44 -0.10
CA CYS A 97 -7.43 -4.04 -0.49
C CYS A 97 -8.76 -3.69 -1.14
N THR A 98 -9.55 -2.87 -0.48
CA THR A 98 -10.92 -2.58 -0.91
C THR A 98 -11.07 -1.30 -1.70
N TYR A 99 -10.18 -0.34 -1.51
CA TYR A 99 -10.24 0.94 -2.22
C TYR A 99 -8.84 1.36 -2.62
N ILE A 100 -8.66 1.67 -3.90
CA ILE A 100 -7.34 1.80 -4.51
C ILE A 100 -7.34 2.97 -5.47
N GLN A 101 -6.17 3.58 -5.66
CA GLN A 101 -6.01 4.64 -6.65
C GLN A 101 -4.75 4.36 -7.47
N LEU A 102 -4.93 4.12 -8.75
CA LEU A 102 -3.80 3.99 -9.68
C LEU A 102 -3.26 5.36 -10.02
N GLU A 103 -2.01 5.40 -10.41
CA GLU A 103 -1.33 6.62 -10.82
C GLU A 103 -2.12 7.31 -11.94
N ASN A 104 -2.36 8.62 -11.78
CA ASN A 104 -3.07 9.45 -12.75
C ASN A 104 -4.54 9.04 -12.95
N ARG A 105 -5.13 8.36 -11.99
CA ARG A 105 -6.53 7.95 -12.07
C ARG A 105 -7.26 8.29 -10.78
N LYS A 106 -8.58 8.20 -10.85
CA LYS A 106 -9.43 8.40 -9.66
C LYS A 106 -9.36 7.18 -8.76
N ALA A 107 -9.62 7.40 -7.49
CA ALA A 107 -9.78 6.31 -6.54
C ALA A 107 -10.98 5.45 -6.95
N MET A 108 -10.87 4.16 -6.77
CA MET A 108 -11.92 3.22 -7.15
C MET A 108 -11.94 2.00 -6.25
N SER A 109 -13.05 1.29 -6.24
CA SER A 109 -13.15 0.04 -5.50
C SER A 109 -12.33 -1.06 -6.19
N ALA A 110 -12.04 -2.12 -5.45
CA ALA A 110 -11.33 -3.28 -6.02
C ALA A 110 -12.09 -3.83 -7.22
N LYS A 111 -13.41 -3.93 -7.10
CA LYS A 111 -14.25 -4.45 -8.19
C LYS A 111 -14.14 -3.61 -9.45
N GLU A 112 -14.15 -2.29 -9.30
CA GLU A 112 -14.00 -1.39 -10.44
C GLU A 112 -12.63 -1.54 -11.10
N LEU A 113 -11.58 -1.69 -10.29
CA LEU A 113 -10.24 -1.90 -10.81
C LEU A 113 -10.15 -3.18 -11.62
N ILE A 114 -10.70 -4.26 -11.08
CA ILE A 114 -10.68 -5.57 -11.75
C ILE A 114 -11.43 -5.52 -13.07
N ASN A 115 -12.54 -4.80 -13.12
CA ASN A 115 -13.32 -4.68 -14.35
C ASN A 115 -12.66 -3.80 -15.41
N GLY A 116 -11.84 -2.84 -14.97
CA GLY A 116 -11.24 -1.87 -15.88
C GLY A 116 -9.81 -2.15 -16.28
N LEU A 117 -9.15 -3.09 -15.63
CA LEU A 117 -7.75 -3.39 -15.87
C LEU A 117 -7.53 -4.90 -15.94
N LYS A 118 -6.93 -5.35 -17.04
CA LYS A 118 -6.59 -6.77 -17.14
C LYS A 118 -5.44 -7.09 -16.20
N ILE A 119 -5.69 -8.00 -15.27
CA ILE A 119 -4.68 -8.43 -14.29
C ILE A 119 -4.17 -9.82 -14.69
N TYR A 120 -2.87 -9.93 -14.85
CA TYR A 120 -2.23 -11.20 -15.20
C TYR A 120 -1.99 -12.05 -13.96
N GLU A 121 -1.99 -13.37 -14.13
CA GLU A 121 -1.85 -14.30 -13.00
C GLU A 121 -0.58 -14.11 -12.18
N ASN A 122 0.49 -13.71 -12.83
CA ASN A 122 1.79 -13.56 -12.16
C ASN A 122 2.03 -12.14 -11.65
N SER A 123 0.99 -11.34 -11.54
CA SER A 123 1.11 -9.97 -11.01
C SER A 123 1.52 -9.99 -9.54
N TYR A 124 2.31 -8.99 -9.15
CA TYR A 124 2.74 -8.83 -7.77
C TYR A 124 3.00 -7.35 -7.47
N VAL A 125 3.13 -7.05 -6.19
CA VAL A 125 3.46 -5.70 -5.73
C VAL A 125 4.81 -5.71 -5.01
N TYR A 126 5.48 -4.55 -5.01
CA TYR A 126 6.75 -4.41 -4.32
C TYR A 126 7.06 -2.98 -3.91
#